data_ac7e427f4f4fa24da4067aaecfc9b06e
#
_entry.id   ac7e427f4f4fa24da4067aaecfc9b06e
#
_cell.length_a   1.000
_cell.length_b   1.000
_cell.length_c   1.000
_cell.angle_alpha   90.00
_cell.angle_beta   90.00
_cell.angle_gamma   90.00
#
_symmetry.space_group_name_H-M   'P 1'
#
loop_
_entity.id
_entity.type
_entity.pdbx_description
1 polymer ?
#
loop_
_entity_poly.entity_id
_entity_poly.type
_entity_poly.pdbx_seq_one_letter_code
_entity_poly.pdbx_strand_id
1 'polypeptide(L)'
;MFYAGFLPLTSTTTDGAMPAELSDRLSAVEARVSSLTTTGASSEATDLQPRIAALETAIDAVRQEASSESNEAAISSLRGELTALAETLGQLKTVVESNRQSAETTASRLAEAERKIDEPRTDVEMARAISATALKAAVDRGGPFLAELDTLAGVAPEDPAVEELRPYAATGVASRAELVRRFPDVANAILAAIHQPEESDGIGARLLSSAFSVIKVRPVGNVDGDTPEAIVARMEDKLRNGDIKGASLEWDTLPEAGKAASNDYAELLKNRVTVETLAGSAMSNAVNTNG
;
A
#
# COMPACT_ATOMS: atom_id res chain seq x y z
N MET A 1 4.32 -44.18 41.59
CA MET A 1 2.91 -44.18 41.25
C MET A 1 2.67 -43.07 40.26
N PHE A 2 2.70 -43.39 38.97
CA PHE A 2 2.44 -42.46 37.89
C PHE A 2 1.06 -42.83 37.31
N TYR A 3 0.11 -41.91 37.41
CA TYR A 3 -1.19 -42.04 36.77
C TYR A 3 -1.13 -41.47 35.37
N ALA A 4 -1.15 -42.32 34.38
CA ALA A 4 -1.30 -41.95 32.97
C ALA A 4 -2.81 -41.82 32.70
N GLY A 5 -3.27 -40.58 32.58
CA GLY A 5 -4.63 -40.27 32.11
C GLY A 5 -4.71 -40.38 30.61
N PHE A 6 -5.26 -41.47 30.12
CA PHE A 6 -5.60 -41.72 28.74
C PHE A 6 -6.90 -40.94 28.43
N LEU A 7 -6.82 -39.93 27.59
CA LEU A 7 -8.01 -39.26 27.07
C LEU A 7 -8.50 -40.04 25.84
N PRO A 8 -9.78 -40.42 25.78
CA PRO A 8 -10.32 -41.08 24.60
C PRO A 8 -10.47 -40.03 23.48
N LEU A 9 -9.84 -40.31 22.34
CA LEU A 9 -10.16 -39.64 21.06
C LEU A 9 -11.58 -40.08 20.66
N THR A 10 -12.54 -39.25 20.90
CA THR A 10 -13.82 -39.34 20.22
C THR A 10 -13.66 -38.82 18.80
N SER A 11 -13.65 -39.72 17.84
CA SER A 11 -13.81 -39.39 16.43
C SER A 11 -15.19 -38.79 16.20
N THR A 12 -15.30 -37.48 16.26
CA THR A 12 -16.45 -36.77 15.69
C THR A 12 -16.23 -36.66 14.20
N THR A 13 -16.96 -37.47 13.46
CA THR A 13 -17.24 -37.26 12.04
C THR A 13 -17.81 -35.84 11.91
N THR A 14 -16.97 -34.91 11.49
CA THR A 14 -17.41 -33.55 11.16
C THR A 14 -17.97 -33.63 9.74
N ASP A 15 -19.30 -33.65 9.69
CA ASP A 15 -20.06 -33.32 8.50
C ASP A 15 -19.53 -31.98 7.95
N GLY A 16 -19.33 -31.88 6.63
CA GLY A 16 -18.60 -30.80 5.95
C GLY A 16 -19.21 -29.41 6.01
N ALA A 17 -19.72 -29.00 7.17
CA ALA A 17 -20.12 -27.62 7.44
C ALA A 17 -18.86 -26.81 7.78
N MET A 18 -18.62 -25.72 7.05
CA MET A 18 -17.63 -24.72 7.40
C MET A 18 -17.72 -24.35 8.87
N PRO A 19 -16.60 -24.18 9.60
CA PRO A 19 -16.63 -23.72 10.96
C PRO A 19 -17.47 -22.42 11.05
N ALA A 20 -18.45 -22.38 11.95
CA ALA A 20 -19.37 -21.24 12.12
C ALA A 20 -18.62 -19.91 12.20
N GLU A 21 -17.44 -19.92 12.79
CA GLU A 21 -16.55 -18.77 12.92
C GLU A 21 -16.03 -18.24 11.58
N LEU A 22 -15.83 -19.10 10.58
CA LEU A 22 -15.44 -18.69 9.22
C LEU A 22 -16.62 -18.09 8.46
N SER A 23 -17.81 -18.69 8.63
CA SER A 23 -19.07 -18.17 8.09
C SER A 23 -19.42 -16.80 8.67
N ASP A 24 -19.24 -16.61 9.97
CA ASP A 24 -19.48 -15.33 10.64
C ASP A 24 -18.49 -14.25 10.21
N ARG A 25 -17.22 -14.62 10.01
CA ARG A 25 -16.20 -13.69 9.47
C ARG A 25 -16.45 -13.33 8.03
N LEU A 26 -16.89 -14.27 7.20
CA LEU A 26 -17.26 -14.02 5.82
C LEU A 26 -18.46 -13.07 5.74
N SER A 27 -19.51 -13.35 6.51
CA SER A 27 -20.70 -12.49 6.62
C SER A 27 -20.36 -11.08 7.12
N ALA A 28 -19.41 -10.97 8.05
CA ALA A 28 -18.93 -9.68 8.54
C ALA A 28 -18.12 -8.90 7.47
N VAL A 29 -17.33 -9.59 6.63
CA VAL A 29 -16.62 -8.99 5.51
C VAL A 29 -17.60 -8.56 4.42
N GLU A 30 -18.56 -9.41 4.05
CA GLU A 30 -19.61 -9.08 3.08
C GLU A 30 -20.45 -7.88 3.54
N ALA A 31 -20.85 -7.83 4.83
CA ALA A 31 -21.55 -6.69 5.40
C ALA A 31 -20.69 -5.41 5.37
N ARG A 32 -19.37 -5.52 5.61
CA ARG A 32 -18.45 -4.38 5.51
C ARG A 32 -18.23 -3.93 4.07
N VAL A 33 -18.09 -4.85 3.12
CA VAL A 33 -17.97 -4.51 1.69
C VAL A 33 -19.28 -3.87 1.20
N SER A 34 -20.43 -4.42 1.57
CA SER A 34 -21.74 -3.84 1.24
C SER A 34 -21.96 -2.47 1.87
N SER A 35 -21.51 -2.25 3.12
CA SER A 35 -21.60 -0.94 3.77
C SER A 35 -20.64 0.09 3.17
N LEU A 36 -19.43 -0.33 2.74
CA LEU A 36 -18.47 0.54 2.05
C LEU A 36 -18.97 0.93 0.65
N THR A 37 -19.65 0.03 -0.07
CA THR A 37 -20.24 0.34 -1.37
C THR A 37 -21.50 1.21 -1.28
N THR A 38 -22.25 1.13 -0.17
CA THR A 38 -23.54 1.83 -0.04
C THR A 38 -23.45 3.16 0.70
N THR A 39 -22.52 3.33 1.63
CA THR A 39 -22.54 4.46 2.57
C THR A 39 -21.40 5.47 2.37
N GLY A 40 -20.19 5.05 1.95
CA GLY A 40 -19.03 5.95 1.97
C GLY A 40 -18.93 6.85 0.72
N ALA A 41 -19.15 6.31 -0.46
CA ALA A 41 -18.83 7.01 -1.70
C ALA A 41 -20.02 7.78 -2.30
N SER A 42 -21.25 7.27 -2.08
CA SER A 42 -22.44 7.92 -2.64
C SER A 42 -22.89 9.13 -1.83
N SER A 43 -22.73 9.12 -0.50
CA SER A 43 -23.19 10.22 0.34
C SER A 43 -22.29 11.45 0.25
N GLU A 44 -20.97 11.27 0.22
CA GLU A 44 -20.03 12.41 0.09
C GLU A 44 -20.07 13.03 -1.31
N ALA A 45 -20.12 12.21 -2.36
CA ALA A 45 -20.26 12.72 -3.72
C ALA A 45 -21.63 13.37 -3.96
N THR A 46 -22.70 12.88 -3.33
CA THR A 46 -24.05 13.45 -3.42
C THR A 46 -24.16 14.75 -2.64
N ASP A 47 -23.44 14.90 -1.53
CA ASP A 47 -23.42 16.11 -0.73
C ASP A 47 -22.57 17.24 -1.36
N LEU A 48 -21.58 16.89 -2.16
CA LEU A 48 -20.73 17.87 -2.85
C LEU A 48 -21.43 18.52 -4.06
N GLN A 49 -22.30 17.81 -4.75
CA GLN A 49 -23.04 18.34 -5.89
C GLN A 49 -23.96 19.54 -5.53
N PRO A 50 -24.79 19.47 -4.47
CA PRO A 50 -25.59 20.63 -4.04
C PRO A 50 -24.73 21.79 -3.51
N ARG A 51 -23.54 21.50 -2.94
CA ARG A 51 -22.62 22.55 -2.50
C ARG A 51 -21.99 23.32 -3.67
N ILE A 52 -21.67 22.63 -4.76
CA ILE A 52 -21.21 23.26 -6.01
C ILE A 52 -22.32 24.13 -6.59
N ALA A 53 -23.55 23.63 -6.70
CA ALA A 53 -24.69 24.40 -7.20
C ALA A 53 -25.00 25.63 -6.33
N ALA A 54 -24.85 25.52 -5.00
CA ALA A 54 -25.02 26.63 -4.08
C ALA A 54 -23.91 27.71 -4.24
N LEU A 55 -22.66 27.28 -4.47
CA LEU A 55 -21.55 28.20 -4.75
C LEU A 55 -21.70 28.91 -6.10
N GLU A 56 -22.15 28.22 -7.15
CA GLU A 56 -22.46 28.82 -8.45
C GLU A 56 -23.55 29.88 -8.33
N THR A 57 -24.62 29.59 -7.58
CA THR A 57 -25.71 30.54 -7.32
C THR A 57 -25.22 31.77 -6.52
N ALA A 58 -24.33 31.55 -5.52
CA ALA A 58 -23.73 32.62 -4.74
C ALA A 58 -22.78 33.49 -5.58
N ILE A 59 -22.02 32.90 -6.50
CA ILE A 59 -21.16 33.64 -7.44
C ILE A 59 -22.00 34.52 -8.37
N ASP A 60 -23.12 34.00 -8.90
CA ASP A 60 -24.01 34.75 -9.79
C ASP A 60 -24.73 35.88 -9.02
N ALA A 61 -25.13 35.66 -7.76
CA ALA A 61 -25.73 36.69 -6.93
C ALA A 61 -24.74 37.83 -6.62
N VAL A 62 -23.49 37.50 -6.24
CA VAL A 62 -22.41 38.48 -6.01
C VAL A 62 -22.10 39.27 -7.30
N ARG A 63 -22.18 38.64 -8.46
CA ARG A 63 -21.95 39.29 -9.76
C ARG A 63 -22.99 40.34 -10.10
N GLN A 64 -24.23 40.12 -9.66
CA GLN A 64 -25.31 41.10 -9.86
C GLN A 64 -25.24 42.32 -8.92
N GLU A 65 -24.70 42.15 -7.75
CA GLU A 65 -24.55 43.24 -6.76
C GLU A 65 -23.25 44.07 -6.93
N ALA A 66 -22.28 43.58 -7.74
CA ALA A 66 -20.93 44.09 -7.79
C ALA A 66 -20.61 44.90 -9.03
N SER A 67 -20.63 46.20 -8.89
CA SER A 67 -20.05 47.16 -9.86
C SER A 67 -18.71 47.75 -9.41
N SER A 68 -17.85 47.00 -8.69
CA SER A 68 -16.52 47.46 -8.28
C SER A 68 -15.41 46.43 -8.55
N GLU A 69 -14.24 46.92 -9.00
CA GLU A 69 -13.02 46.12 -9.31
C GLU A 69 -12.58 45.19 -8.16
N SER A 70 -12.94 45.50 -6.93
CA SER A 70 -12.65 44.64 -5.76
C SER A 70 -13.38 43.29 -5.77
N ASN A 71 -14.54 43.22 -6.41
CA ASN A 71 -15.36 42.01 -6.44
C ASN A 71 -15.00 41.08 -7.59
N GLU A 72 -14.40 41.57 -8.69
CA GLU A 72 -13.91 40.74 -9.78
C GLU A 72 -12.77 39.81 -9.34
N ALA A 73 -11.89 40.29 -8.46
CA ALA A 73 -10.81 39.45 -7.88
C ALA A 73 -11.37 38.36 -6.98
N ALA A 74 -12.38 38.64 -6.17
CA ALA A 74 -13.04 37.64 -5.31
C ALA A 74 -13.82 36.59 -6.16
N ILE A 75 -14.50 37.02 -7.21
CA ILE A 75 -15.19 36.13 -8.15
C ILE A 75 -14.20 35.23 -8.91
N SER A 76 -13.04 35.76 -9.30
CA SER A 76 -11.98 34.99 -9.93
C SER A 76 -11.39 33.92 -9.00
N SER A 77 -11.16 34.27 -7.72
CA SER A 77 -10.69 33.33 -6.70
C SER A 77 -11.70 32.21 -6.45
N LEU A 78 -12.99 32.57 -6.28
CA LEU A 78 -14.07 31.58 -6.09
C LEU A 78 -14.23 30.66 -7.29
N ARG A 79 -14.02 31.16 -8.52
CA ARG A 79 -14.02 30.30 -9.73
C ARG A 79 -12.84 29.36 -9.75
N GLY A 80 -11.67 29.78 -9.30
CA GLY A 80 -10.49 28.92 -9.13
C GLY A 80 -10.77 27.79 -8.15
N GLU A 81 -11.36 28.12 -6.99
CA GLU A 81 -11.74 27.10 -5.99
C GLU A 81 -12.80 26.12 -6.52
N LEU A 82 -13.78 26.62 -7.27
CA LEU A 82 -14.80 25.77 -7.93
C LEU A 82 -14.18 24.81 -8.94
N THR A 83 -13.23 25.28 -9.74
CA THR A 83 -12.52 24.44 -10.71
C THR A 83 -11.70 23.37 -9.98
N ALA A 84 -10.96 23.73 -8.95
CA ALA A 84 -10.20 22.78 -8.15
C ALA A 84 -11.08 21.75 -7.44
N LEU A 85 -12.26 22.17 -6.97
CA LEU A 85 -13.25 21.27 -6.36
C LEU A 85 -13.85 20.31 -7.41
N ALA A 86 -14.12 20.80 -8.62
CA ALA A 86 -14.61 19.97 -9.73
C ALA A 86 -13.58 18.93 -10.18
N GLU A 87 -12.29 19.30 -10.22
CA GLU A 87 -11.18 18.36 -10.47
C GLU A 87 -11.07 17.30 -9.39
N THR A 88 -11.15 17.72 -8.12
CA THR A 88 -11.12 16.79 -6.97
C THR A 88 -12.29 15.80 -7.02
N LEU A 89 -13.49 16.28 -7.40
CA LEU A 89 -14.66 15.41 -7.63
C LEU A 89 -14.42 14.41 -8.77
N GLY A 90 -13.79 14.85 -9.86
CA GLY A 90 -13.41 13.99 -10.98
C GLY A 90 -12.43 12.88 -10.53
N GLN A 91 -11.42 13.25 -9.76
CA GLN A 91 -10.47 12.29 -9.19
C GLN A 91 -11.15 11.33 -8.22
N LEU A 92 -11.99 11.83 -7.33
CA LEU A 92 -12.76 11.00 -6.39
C LEU A 92 -13.64 9.98 -7.10
N LYS A 93 -14.36 10.41 -8.16
CA LYS A 93 -15.15 9.49 -8.99
C LYS A 93 -14.29 8.38 -9.59
N THR A 94 -13.10 8.70 -10.08
CA THR A 94 -12.18 7.73 -10.66
C THR A 94 -11.69 6.74 -9.60
N VAL A 95 -11.35 7.23 -8.41
CA VAL A 95 -10.93 6.38 -7.29
C VAL A 95 -12.07 5.47 -6.83
N VAL A 96 -13.30 5.99 -6.73
CA VAL A 96 -14.49 5.22 -6.36
C VAL A 96 -14.75 4.11 -7.38
N GLU A 97 -14.68 4.42 -8.68
CA GLU A 97 -14.88 3.42 -9.73
C GLU A 97 -13.76 2.36 -9.71
N SER A 98 -12.51 2.77 -9.53
CA SER A 98 -11.40 1.84 -9.36
C SER A 98 -11.57 0.93 -8.14
N ASN A 99 -12.01 1.50 -7.01
CA ASN A 99 -12.31 0.73 -5.80
C ASN A 99 -13.49 -0.23 -6.01
N ARG A 100 -14.53 0.19 -6.73
CA ARG A 100 -15.65 -0.68 -7.10
C ARG A 100 -15.20 -1.86 -7.95
N GLN A 101 -14.40 -1.60 -8.99
CA GLN A 101 -13.83 -2.67 -9.83
C GLN A 101 -12.92 -3.61 -9.03
N SER A 102 -12.13 -3.06 -8.11
CA SER A 102 -11.30 -3.87 -7.22
C SER A 102 -12.13 -4.73 -6.27
N ALA A 103 -13.22 -4.19 -5.73
CA ALA A 103 -14.16 -4.92 -4.88
C ALA A 103 -14.89 -6.03 -5.67
N GLU A 104 -15.34 -5.75 -6.90
CA GLU A 104 -15.95 -6.75 -7.79
C GLU A 104 -14.97 -7.86 -8.16
N THR A 105 -13.71 -7.48 -8.47
CA THR A 105 -12.65 -8.47 -8.74
C THR A 105 -12.39 -9.34 -7.52
N THR A 106 -12.35 -8.73 -6.33
CA THR A 106 -12.15 -9.46 -5.07
C THR A 106 -13.34 -10.37 -4.76
N ALA A 107 -14.56 -9.90 -4.96
CA ALA A 107 -15.78 -10.71 -4.81
C ALA A 107 -15.82 -11.89 -5.79
N SER A 108 -15.41 -11.66 -7.04
CA SER A 108 -15.33 -12.72 -8.04
C SER A 108 -14.28 -13.78 -7.69
N ARG A 109 -13.11 -13.34 -7.20
CA ARG A 109 -12.05 -14.25 -6.72
C ARG A 109 -12.48 -15.00 -5.48
N LEU A 110 -13.24 -14.37 -4.58
CA LEU A 110 -13.79 -15.03 -3.40
C LEU A 110 -14.80 -16.10 -3.81
N ALA A 111 -15.74 -15.78 -4.70
CA ALA A 111 -16.72 -16.74 -5.21
C ALA A 111 -16.06 -17.89 -6.01
N GLU A 112 -14.95 -17.61 -6.68
CA GLU A 112 -14.16 -18.65 -7.34
C GLU A 112 -13.41 -19.52 -6.32
N ALA A 113 -12.86 -18.91 -5.26
CA ALA A 113 -12.21 -19.62 -4.17
C ALA A 113 -13.21 -20.50 -3.41
N GLU A 114 -14.42 -20.00 -3.15
CA GLU A 114 -15.52 -20.78 -2.54
C GLU A 114 -15.90 -21.97 -3.40
N ARG A 115 -16.11 -21.79 -4.71
CA ARG A 115 -16.37 -22.91 -5.62
C ARG A 115 -15.23 -23.93 -5.65
N LYS A 116 -13.98 -23.45 -5.59
CA LYS A 116 -12.81 -24.33 -5.54
C LYS A 116 -12.66 -25.04 -4.19
N ILE A 117 -13.21 -24.52 -3.11
CA ILE A 117 -13.29 -25.18 -1.80
C ILE A 117 -14.34 -26.30 -1.83
N ASP A 118 -15.44 -26.09 -2.55
CA ASP A 118 -16.53 -27.09 -2.69
C ASP A 118 -16.18 -28.22 -3.69
N GLU A 119 -15.15 -28.05 -4.53
CA GLU A 119 -14.63 -29.16 -5.35
C GLU A 119 -13.84 -30.13 -4.47
N PRO A 120 -13.94 -31.45 -4.70
CA PRO A 120 -13.20 -32.46 -3.93
C PRO A 120 -11.70 -32.31 -4.19
N ARG A 121 -11.07 -31.48 -3.36
CA ARG A 121 -9.62 -31.28 -3.34
C ARG A 121 -8.99 -32.27 -2.38
N THR A 122 -7.80 -32.71 -2.71
CA THR A 122 -6.99 -33.46 -1.75
C THR A 122 -6.69 -32.56 -0.54
N ASP A 123 -6.77 -33.11 0.66
CA ASP A 123 -6.48 -32.38 1.91
C ASP A 123 -5.15 -31.62 1.86
N VAL A 124 -4.20 -32.14 1.06
CA VAL A 124 -2.87 -31.56 0.85
C VAL A 124 -2.93 -30.24 0.06
N GLU A 125 -3.77 -30.14 -0.97
CA GLU A 125 -3.91 -28.90 -1.77
C GLU A 125 -4.53 -27.78 -0.94
N MET A 126 -5.52 -28.13 -0.15
CA MET A 126 -6.12 -27.15 0.79
C MET A 126 -5.11 -26.71 1.84
N ALA A 127 -4.36 -27.63 2.43
CA ALA A 127 -3.31 -27.33 3.40
C ALA A 127 -2.23 -26.42 2.79
N ARG A 128 -1.84 -26.66 1.53
CA ARG A 128 -0.88 -25.82 0.79
C ARG A 128 -1.41 -24.40 0.59
N ALA A 129 -2.66 -24.24 0.15
CA ALA A 129 -3.26 -22.93 -0.08
C ALA A 129 -3.41 -22.13 1.22
N ILE A 130 -3.82 -22.78 2.32
CA ILE A 130 -3.92 -22.18 3.64
C ILE A 130 -2.54 -21.74 4.14
N SER A 131 -1.53 -22.59 4.03
CA SER A 131 -0.16 -22.31 4.49
C SER A 131 0.47 -21.17 3.68
N ALA A 132 0.29 -21.14 2.35
CA ALA A 132 0.76 -20.06 1.49
C ALA A 132 0.06 -18.73 1.81
N THR A 133 -1.23 -18.76 2.11
CA THR A 133 -1.99 -17.57 2.54
C THR A 133 -1.50 -17.05 3.89
N ALA A 134 -1.26 -17.95 4.85
CA ALA A 134 -0.71 -17.60 6.16
C ALA A 134 0.68 -16.97 6.04
N LEU A 135 1.56 -17.56 5.22
CA LEU A 135 2.88 -17.01 4.92
C LEU A 135 2.78 -15.60 4.32
N LYS A 136 1.94 -15.43 3.30
CA LYS A 136 1.72 -14.11 2.69
C LYS A 136 1.25 -13.08 3.70
N ALA A 137 0.31 -13.44 4.56
CA ALA A 137 -0.18 -12.57 5.62
C ALA A 137 0.91 -12.22 6.66
N ALA A 138 1.79 -13.16 7.00
CA ALA A 138 2.92 -12.92 7.89
C ALA A 138 3.95 -11.96 7.26
N VAL A 139 4.30 -12.18 5.99
CA VAL A 139 5.15 -11.27 5.21
C VAL A 139 4.56 -9.87 5.14
N ASP A 140 3.25 -9.73 4.89
CA ASP A 140 2.59 -8.42 4.79
C ASP A 140 2.60 -7.66 6.12
N ARG A 141 2.49 -8.36 7.23
CA ARG A 141 2.60 -7.83 8.59
C ARG A 141 4.00 -7.26 8.87
N GLY A 142 5.02 -7.84 8.24
CA GLY A 142 6.43 -7.59 8.55
C GLY A 142 6.92 -8.36 9.77
N GLY A 143 8.24 -8.34 9.98
CA GLY A 143 8.89 -9.12 11.03
C GLY A 143 9.14 -10.59 10.64
N PRO A 144 9.58 -11.43 11.59
CA PRO A 144 9.88 -12.84 11.37
C PRO A 144 8.66 -13.63 10.89
N PHE A 145 8.89 -14.57 9.97
CA PHE A 145 7.85 -15.44 9.41
C PHE A 145 8.32 -16.92 9.25
N LEU A 146 9.32 -17.32 10.04
CA LEU A 146 9.91 -18.65 9.96
C LEU A 146 8.88 -19.76 10.23
N ALA A 147 7.98 -19.57 11.18
CA ALA A 147 6.98 -20.57 11.55
C ALA A 147 5.99 -20.84 10.40
N GLU A 148 5.55 -19.79 9.72
CA GLU A 148 4.67 -19.88 8.56
C GLU A 148 5.38 -20.49 7.35
N LEU A 149 6.67 -20.15 7.17
CA LEU A 149 7.50 -20.75 6.13
C LEU A 149 7.72 -22.25 6.36
N ASP A 150 8.04 -22.67 7.58
CA ASP A 150 8.21 -24.08 7.93
C ASP A 150 6.89 -24.85 7.79
N THR A 151 5.75 -24.22 8.07
CA THR A 151 4.43 -24.82 7.84
C THR A 151 4.19 -25.05 6.34
N LEU A 152 4.53 -24.07 5.48
CA LEU A 152 4.45 -24.24 4.03
C LEU A 152 5.43 -25.32 3.54
N ALA A 153 6.67 -25.32 4.03
CA ALA A 153 7.66 -26.32 3.68
C ALA A 153 7.21 -27.75 4.02
N GLY A 154 6.45 -27.94 5.10
CA GLY A 154 5.87 -29.23 5.48
C GLY A 154 4.84 -29.77 4.48
N VAL A 155 4.13 -28.91 3.77
CA VAL A 155 3.07 -29.29 2.80
C VAL A 155 3.48 -29.08 1.34
N ALA A 156 4.52 -28.31 1.08
CA ALA A 156 5.06 -28.00 -0.25
C ALA A 156 6.59 -27.92 -0.24
N PRO A 157 7.29 -29.00 0.09
CA PRO A 157 8.75 -28.99 0.24
C PRO A 157 9.49 -28.68 -1.07
N GLU A 158 8.88 -28.97 -2.21
CA GLU A 158 9.45 -28.75 -3.55
C GLU A 158 9.19 -27.34 -4.10
N ASP A 159 8.48 -26.47 -3.35
CA ASP A 159 8.23 -25.10 -3.82
C ASP A 159 9.52 -24.28 -3.73
N PRO A 160 10.06 -23.75 -4.86
CA PRO A 160 11.33 -23.03 -4.87
C PRO A 160 11.31 -21.78 -3.98
N ALA A 161 10.14 -21.18 -3.79
CA ALA A 161 10.00 -20.00 -2.92
C ALA A 161 10.35 -20.31 -1.45
N VAL A 162 10.22 -21.58 -1.02
CA VAL A 162 10.57 -21.99 0.36
C VAL A 162 12.05 -21.78 0.62
N GLU A 163 12.92 -22.28 -0.26
CA GLU A 163 14.36 -22.13 -0.09
C GLU A 163 14.82 -20.66 -0.24
N GLU A 164 14.24 -19.95 -1.21
CA GLU A 164 14.59 -18.54 -1.45
C GLU A 164 14.13 -17.59 -0.34
N LEU A 165 13.05 -17.92 0.38
CA LEU A 165 12.55 -17.14 1.52
C LEU A 165 13.32 -17.42 2.82
N ARG A 166 13.97 -18.56 2.93
CA ARG A 166 14.64 -19.02 4.18
C ARG A 166 15.65 -18.02 4.75
N PRO A 167 16.49 -17.34 3.96
CA PRO A 167 17.41 -16.34 4.48
C PRO A 167 16.76 -15.17 5.21
N TYR A 168 15.53 -14.83 4.84
CA TYR A 168 14.77 -13.71 5.39
C TYR A 168 13.85 -14.11 6.54
N ALA A 169 13.55 -15.40 6.70
CA ALA A 169 12.46 -15.87 7.53
C ALA A 169 12.68 -15.62 9.03
N ALA A 170 13.92 -15.75 9.52
CA ALA A 170 14.25 -15.59 10.93
C ALA A 170 14.24 -14.12 11.39
N THR A 171 14.72 -13.21 10.55
CA THR A 171 14.77 -11.78 10.86
C THR A 171 13.53 -11.05 10.36
N GLY A 172 12.92 -11.58 9.32
CA GLY A 172 11.81 -10.97 8.62
C GLY A 172 12.22 -9.79 7.74
N VAL A 173 11.23 -9.08 7.24
CA VAL A 173 11.41 -7.87 6.43
C VAL A 173 10.56 -6.73 6.99
N ALA A 174 10.96 -5.50 6.71
CA ALA A 174 10.21 -4.32 7.11
C ALA A 174 8.78 -4.34 6.52
N SER A 175 7.79 -4.00 7.31
CA SER A 175 6.43 -3.80 6.82
C SER A 175 6.35 -2.55 5.94
N ARG A 176 5.32 -2.48 5.09
CA ARG A 176 5.05 -1.26 4.29
C ARG A 176 4.89 -0.03 5.18
N ALA A 177 4.16 -0.16 6.29
CA ALA A 177 3.97 0.92 7.24
C ALA A 177 5.29 1.38 7.88
N GLU A 178 6.20 0.47 8.15
CA GLU A 178 7.53 0.79 8.67
C GLU A 178 8.38 1.53 7.64
N LEU A 179 8.38 1.08 6.39
CA LEU A 179 9.09 1.76 5.30
C LEU A 179 8.59 3.19 5.12
N VAL A 180 7.27 3.40 5.09
CA VAL A 180 6.67 4.73 5.00
C VAL A 180 7.06 5.61 6.19
N ARG A 181 7.02 5.06 7.40
CA ARG A 181 7.35 5.82 8.62
C ARG A 181 8.82 6.25 8.69
N ARG A 182 9.75 5.41 8.20
CA ARG A 182 11.19 5.71 8.22
C ARG A 182 11.61 6.65 7.08
N PHE A 183 10.84 6.72 6.01
CA PHE A 183 11.24 7.43 4.79
C PHE A 183 11.52 8.93 4.99
N PRO A 184 10.77 9.71 5.78
CA PRO A 184 11.06 11.13 5.97
C PRO A 184 12.49 11.42 6.45
N ASP A 185 13.01 10.62 7.38
CA ASP A 185 14.37 10.78 7.89
C ASP A 185 15.40 10.40 6.83
N VAL A 186 15.15 9.33 6.08
CA VAL A 186 15.97 8.89 4.95
C VAL A 186 15.99 9.94 3.84
N ALA A 187 14.86 10.51 3.51
CA ALA A 187 14.74 11.56 2.52
C ALA A 187 15.57 12.80 2.90
N ASN A 188 15.55 13.18 4.17
CA ASN A 188 16.37 14.26 4.67
C ASN A 188 17.87 13.93 4.58
N ALA A 189 18.26 12.70 4.91
CA ALA A 189 19.66 12.23 4.80
C ALA A 189 20.14 12.23 3.34
N ILE A 190 19.33 11.74 2.40
CA ILE A 190 19.60 11.75 0.95
C ILE A 190 19.87 13.19 0.48
N LEU A 191 18.93 14.10 0.74
CA LEU A 191 19.03 15.47 0.28
C LEU A 191 20.19 16.21 0.96
N ALA A 192 20.45 15.94 2.23
CA ALA A 192 21.60 16.51 2.94
C ALA A 192 22.92 16.07 2.33
N ALA A 193 23.07 14.76 2.01
CA ALA A 193 24.29 14.23 1.41
C ALA A 193 24.57 14.79 0.01
N ILE A 194 23.50 14.96 -0.80
CA ILE A 194 23.65 15.49 -2.17
C ILE A 194 23.98 16.99 -2.16
N HIS A 195 23.47 17.73 -1.19
CA HIS A 195 23.69 19.17 -1.09
C HIS A 195 24.89 19.55 -0.23
N GLN A 196 25.68 18.58 0.26
CA GLN A 196 26.93 18.91 0.95
C GLN A 196 27.90 19.56 -0.04
N PRO A 197 28.44 20.75 0.26
CA PRO A 197 29.49 21.36 -0.54
C PRO A 197 30.70 20.42 -0.52
N GLU A 198 31.32 20.19 -1.68
CA GLU A 198 32.60 19.48 -1.73
C GLU A 198 33.63 20.20 -0.86
N GLU A 199 34.57 19.46 -0.25
CA GLU A 199 35.63 20.05 0.60
C GLU A 199 36.50 21.06 -0.18
N SER A 200 36.47 21.00 -1.51
CA SER A 200 37.15 21.91 -2.43
C SER A 200 36.47 23.27 -2.61
N ASP A 201 35.20 23.39 -2.20
CA ASP A 201 34.46 24.64 -2.35
C ASP A 201 34.93 25.70 -1.36
N GLY A 202 35.32 26.87 -1.87
CA GLY A 202 35.80 27.98 -1.07
C GLY A 202 34.78 28.47 -0.03
N ILE A 203 35.24 29.16 1.01
CA ILE A 203 34.45 29.67 2.12
C ILE A 203 33.21 30.45 1.68
N GLY A 204 33.30 31.13 0.50
CA GLY A 204 32.18 31.88 -0.09
C GLY A 204 31.02 31.00 -0.55
N ALA A 205 31.33 29.84 -1.16
CA ALA A 205 30.31 28.87 -1.59
C ALA A 205 29.60 28.23 -0.39
N ARG A 206 30.33 27.94 0.69
CA ARG A 206 29.77 27.41 1.96
C ARG A 206 28.83 28.42 2.65
N LEU A 207 29.13 29.69 2.61
CA LEU A 207 28.27 30.75 3.15
C LEU A 207 27.01 30.96 2.30
N LEU A 208 27.12 30.90 0.97
CA LEU A 208 25.98 30.95 0.07
C LEU A 208 25.06 29.73 0.22
N SER A 209 25.60 28.52 0.30
CA SER A 209 24.80 27.31 0.50
C SER A 209 24.06 27.31 1.84
N SER A 210 24.69 27.86 2.89
CA SER A 210 24.04 28.06 4.21
C SER A 210 22.89 29.07 4.15
N ALA A 211 22.98 30.14 3.33
CA ALA A 211 21.93 31.13 3.17
C ALA A 211 20.71 30.58 2.38
N PHE A 212 20.92 29.67 1.43
CA PHE A 212 19.85 29.05 0.66
C PHE A 212 19.18 27.84 1.36
N SER A 213 19.73 27.36 2.49
CA SER A 213 19.19 26.21 3.22
C SER A 213 17.90 26.49 4.02
N VAL A 214 17.49 27.76 4.13
CA VAL A 214 16.46 28.23 5.09
C VAL A 214 15.02 27.99 4.63
N ILE A 215 14.74 27.78 3.33
CA ILE A 215 13.40 27.44 2.85
C ILE A 215 13.50 26.36 1.76
N LYS A 216 13.63 25.09 2.16
CA LYS A 216 13.45 23.97 1.24
C LYS A 216 11.97 23.58 1.23
N VAL A 217 11.22 24.12 0.28
CA VAL A 217 9.90 23.56 -0.08
C VAL A 217 10.17 22.26 -0.79
N ARG A 218 9.99 21.14 -0.08
CA ARG A 218 10.09 19.81 -0.69
C ARG A 218 8.82 19.56 -1.50
N PRO A 219 8.93 19.31 -2.82
CA PRO A 219 7.77 18.88 -3.60
C PRO A 219 7.21 17.57 -3.03
N VAL A 220 5.90 17.41 -3.06
CA VAL A 220 5.19 16.21 -2.62
C VAL A 220 4.35 15.66 -3.77
N GLY A 221 4.26 14.34 -3.86
CA GLY A 221 3.50 13.66 -4.90
C GLY A 221 4.33 13.22 -6.10
N ASN A 222 3.65 12.80 -7.17
CA ASN A 222 4.28 12.36 -8.40
C ASN A 222 4.74 13.56 -9.24
N VAL A 223 5.97 14.01 -8.98
CA VAL A 223 6.57 15.22 -9.58
C VAL A 223 7.45 14.82 -10.77
N ASP A 224 7.32 15.53 -11.90
CA ASP A 224 8.16 15.34 -13.06
C ASP A 224 9.57 15.92 -12.85
N GLY A 225 10.56 15.32 -13.49
CA GLY A 225 11.95 15.77 -13.52
C GLY A 225 12.94 14.81 -12.86
N ASP A 226 14.23 15.10 -13.08
CA ASP A 226 15.35 14.24 -12.64
C ASP A 226 16.14 14.87 -11.49
N THR A 227 15.60 15.90 -10.84
CA THR A 227 16.25 16.47 -9.67
C THR A 227 16.14 15.52 -8.47
N PRO A 228 17.11 15.52 -7.56
CA PRO A 228 17.06 14.68 -6.37
C PRO A 228 15.78 14.87 -5.53
N GLU A 229 15.28 16.09 -5.47
CA GLU A 229 14.03 16.42 -4.76
C GLU A 229 12.82 15.77 -5.45
N ALA A 230 12.77 15.78 -6.79
CA ALA A 230 11.71 15.16 -7.56
C ALA A 230 11.74 13.63 -7.40
N ILE A 231 12.94 13.01 -7.47
CA ILE A 231 13.12 11.58 -7.24
C ILE A 231 12.62 11.21 -5.83
N VAL A 232 13.06 11.92 -4.79
CA VAL A 232 12.65 11.69 -3.40
C VAL A 232 11.13 11.88 -3.23
N ALA A 233 10.52 12.87 -3.89
CA ALA A 233 9.08 13.09 -3.87
C ALA A 233 8.32 11.91 -4.50
N ARG A 234 8.79 11.39 -5.65
CA ARG A 234 8.21 10.20 -6.29
C ARG A 234 8.38 8.94 -5.45
N MET A 235 9.54 8.77 -4.80
CA MET A 235 9.75 7.66 -3.86
C MET A 235 8.70 7.70 -2.73
N GLU A 236 8.49 8.88 -2.13
CA GLU A 236 7.51 9.06 -1.07
C GLU A 236 6.08 8.74 -1.54
N ASP A 237 5.71 9.24 -2.71
CA ASP A 237 4.40 8.99 -3.30
C ASP A 237 4.18 7.50 -3.56
N LYS A 238 5.15 6.83 -4.18
CA LYS A 238 5.10 5.38 -4.43
C LYS A 238 4.99 4.56 -3.13
N LEU A 239 5.77 4.92 -2.10
CA LEU A 239 5.70 4.26 -0.79
C LEU A 239 4.31 4.41 -0.15
N ARG A 240 3.74 5.61 -0.17
CA ARG A 240 2.39 5.87 0.36
C ARG A 240 1.32 5.08 -0.38
N ASN A 241 1.48 4.96 -1.70
CA ASN A 241 0.58 4.18 -2.55
C ASN A 241 0.84 2.66 -2.50
N GLY A 242 1.85 2.22 -1.73
CA GLY A 242 2.19 0.80 -1.58
C GLY A 242 3.02 0.22 -2.73
N ASP A 243 3.48 1.05 -3.66
CA ASP A 243 4.39 0.66 -4.76
C ASP A 243 5.85 0.65 -4.27
N ILE A 244 6.18 -0.36 -3.47
CA ILE A 244 7.54 -0.52 -2.91
C ILE A 244 8.56 -0.78 -4.02
N LYS A 245 8.18 -1.56 -5.04
CA LYS A 245 9.03 -1.86 -6.19
C LYS A 245 9.34 -0.57 -6.97
N GLY A 246 8.33 0.23 -7.25
CA GLY A 246 8.51 1.51 -7.91
C GLY A 246 9.38 2.47 -7.09
N ALA A 247 9.22 2.50 -5.77
CA ALA A 247 10.09 3.30 -4.91
C ALA A 247 11.56 2.83 -4.94
N SER A 248 11.81 1.52 -5.03
CA SER A 248 13.15 0.97 -5.19
C SER A 248 13.78 1.36 -6.53
N LEU A 249 12.99 1.38 -7.60
CA LEU A 249 13.46 1.81 -8.92
C LEU A 249 13.79 3.31 -8.97
N GLU A 250 13.01 4.15 -8.30
CA GLU A 250 13.35 5.57 -8.15
C GLU A 250 14.64 5.75 -7.37
N TRP A 251 14.86 4.97 -6.30
CA TRP A 251 16.10 5.01 -5.54
C TRP A 251 17.33 4.73 -6.43
N ASP A 252 17.22 3.79 -7.36
CA ASP A 252 18.31 3.46 -8.29
C ASP A 252 18.70 4.63 -9.20
N THR A 253 17.83 5.63 -9.37
CA THR A 253 18.11 6.85 -10.16
C THR A 253 18.79 7.97 -9.36
N LEU A 254 18.93 7.82 -8.03
CA LEU A 254 19.58 8.81 -7.18
C LEU A 254 21.08 8.99 -7.53
N PRO A 255 21.64 10.19 -7.34
CA PRO A 255 23.08 10.39 -7.33
C PRO A 255 23.79 9.53 -6.29
N GLU A 256 25.06 9.18 -6.55
CA GLU A 256 25.84 8.29 -5.67
C GLU A 256 25.91 8.75 -4.20
N ALA A 257 26.02 10.06 -3.96
CA ALA A 257 26.00 10.60 -2.59
C ALA A 257 24.69 10.28 -1.85
N GLY A 258 23.56 10.37 -2.56
CA GLY A 258 22.26 10.03 -2.01
C GLY A 258 22.08 8.54 -1.75
N LYS A 259 22.58 7.69 -2.66
CA LYS A 259 22.59 6.23 -2.50
C LYS A 259 23.43 5.82 -1.29
N ALA A 260 24.66 6.37 -1.18
CA ALA A 260 25.56 6.09 -0.05
C ALA A 260 24.94 6.46 1.29
N ALA A 261 24.21 7.58 1.36
CA ALA A 261 23.54 8.03 2.58
C ALA A 261 22.29 7.22 2.96
N SER A 262 21.82 6.35 2.07
CA SER A 262 20.56 5.60 2.25
C SER A 262 20.64 4.11 1.87
N ASN A 263 21.84 3.54 1.80
CA ASN A 263 22.05 2.14 1.45
C ASN A 263 21.28 1.17 2.35
N ASP A 264 21.29 1.39 3.65
CA ASP A 264 20.55 0.54 4.61
C ASP A 264 19.06 0.53 4.32
N TYR A 265 18.51 1.69 3.93
CA TYR A 265 17.10 1.77 3.56
C TYR A 265 16.81 1.10 2.21
N ALA A 266 17.72 1.21 1.26
CA ALA A 266 17.60 0.51 -0.02
C ALA A 266 17.60 -1.01 0.15
N GLU A 267 18.41 -1.54 1.06
CA GLU A 267 18.37 -2.96 1.40
C GLU A 267 17.01 -3.38 1.98
N LEU A 268 16.42 -2.55 2.85
CA LEU A 268 15.07 -2.82 3.36
C LEU A 268 14.03 -2.85 2.23
N LEU A 269 14.11 -1.91 1.28
CA LEU A 269 13.23 -1.89 0.10
C LEU A 269 13.42 -3.14 -0.75
N LYS A 270 14.66 -3.48 -1.11
CA LYS A 270 14.99 -4.64 -1.96
C LYS A 270 14.57 -5.96 -1.31
N ASN A 271 14.88 -6.13 -0.03
CA ASN A 271 14.49 -7.30 0.72
C ASN A 271 12.95 -7.43 0.77
N ARG A 272 12.25 -6.32 1.01
CA ARG A 272 10.79 -6.30 0.98
C ARG A 272 10.22 -6.70 -0.38
N VAL A 273 10.72 -6.14 -1.48
CA VAL A 273 10.29 -6.46 -2.84
C VAL A 273 10.54 -7.94 -3.16
N THR A 274 11.72 -8.46 -2.81
CA THR A 274 12.09 -9.86 -3.03
C THR A 274 11.14 -10.79 -2.28
N VAL A 275 11.00 -10.59 -0.98
CA VAL A 275 10.16 -11.46 -0.13
C VAL A 275 8.68 -11.37 -0.52
N GLU A 276 8.19 -10.19 -0.87
CA GLU A 276 6.81 -10.00 -1.34
C GLU A 276 6.55 -10.73 -2.66
N THR A 277 7.52 -10.69 -3.58
CA THR A 277 7.46 -11.39 -4.86
C THR A 277 7.46 -12.91 -4.65
N LEU A 278 8.37 -13.42 -3.83
CA LEU A 278 8.49 -14.84 -3.53
C LEU A 278 7.25 -15.39 -2.81
N ALA A 279 6.74 -14.67 -1.82
CA ALA A 279 5.51 -15.06 -1.14
C ALA A 279 4.29 -15.03 -2.08
N GLY A 280 4.26 -14.08 -3.02
CA GLY A 280 3.26 -14.04 -4.09
C GLY A 280 3.37 -15.24 -5.03
N SER A 281 4.59 -15.64 -5.39
CA SER A 281 4.84 -16.83 -6.22
C SER A 281 4.42 -18.12 -5.50
N ALA A 282 4.77 -18.29 -4.23
CA ALA A 282 4.33 -19.43 -3.43
C ALA A 282 2.80 -19.53 -3.36
N MET A 283 2.11 -18.40 -3.18
CA MET A 283 0.65 -18.35 -3.20
C MET A 283 0.09 -18.73 -4.58
N SER A 284 0.70 -18.22 -5.66
CA SER A 284 0.29 -18.56 -7.02
C SER A 284 0.49 -20.05 -7.33
N ASN A 285 1.64 -20.60 -6.93
CA ASN A 285 1.94 -22.02 -7.09
C ASN A 285 0.97 -22.89 -6.30
N ALA A 286 0.58 -22.47 -5.10
CA ALA A 286 -0.37 -23.18 -4.25
C ALA A 286 -1.78 -23.28 -4.87
N VAL A 287 -2.15 -22.29 -5.71
CA VAL A 287 -3.48 -22.24 -6.38
C VAL A 287 -3.45 -22.89 -7.77
N ASN A 288 -2.32 -22.81 -8.48
CA ASN A 288 -2.21 -23.23 -9.88
C ASN A 288 -1.78 -24.71 -10.08
N THR A 289 -1.69 -25.50 -9.02
CA THR A 289 -1.32 -26.95 -9.11
C THR A 289 -2.39 -27.80 -9.84
N ASN A 290 -3.39 -27.18 -10.45
CA ASN A 290 -4.49 -27.80 -11.21
C ASN A 290 -4.36 -27.60 -12.74
N GLY A 291 -3.16 -27.53 -13.29
CA GLY A 291 -2.91 -27.47 -14.74
C GLY A 291 -2.24 -28.73 -15.26
#